data_385e1a59361113400fde2d0a1cef066e
#
_entry.id   385e1a59361113400fde2d0a1cef066e
#
_cell.length_a   1.000
_cell.length_b   1.000
_cell.length_c   1.000
_cell.angle_alpha   90.00
_cell.angle_beta   90.00
_cell.angle_gamma   90.00
#
_symmetry.space_group_name_H-M   'P 1'
#
loop_
_entity.id
_entity.type
_entity.pdbx_description
1 polymer ?
#
loop_
_entity_poly.entity_id
_entity_poly.type
_entity_poly.pdbx_seq_one_letter_code
_entity_poly.pdbx_strand_id
1 'polypeptide(L)'
;MDRPPFSSAFTSRTAQVRRALAGVGWAWLLLSVVLAWLDREERWIDAGREGVVLLKLWIFWAVWAVIPWCGAALLCLRQPAGRSVLRLAWLAALALVGYSGLVEPRLLTVREHRLHLQTPAKLPPLRLALVADVHAGLFVRGWQIERLVDRLNALDVDAVVVAGDWTYDPPRDLHALLQPFSRLRHPVWGVLGNHDTGAPGPPLAQALRQALQDHGVQVLDGRRLQFQGWDVMGLSDLWGGEPRGEMARLLPPGTPTAPRLVLAHQPDTAALLPAGSASLVVSGHTHGGQIMLPWVTRQLVLPGMSAQGWFEGLYTTQAGPLFVTGGIGTIGLPARLAVVPRIDVLLLE
;
A
#
# COMPACT_ATOMS: atom_id res chain seq x y z
N MET A 1 15.22 -57.43 -33.60
CA MET A 1 14.07 -56.93 -32.83
C MET A 1 14.36 -55.49 -32.45
N ASP A 2 13.90 -54.60 -33.32
CA ASP A 2 14.06 -53.14 -33.11
C ASP A 2 13.07 -52.65 -32.09
N ARG A 3 13.58 -52.00 -31.02
CA ARG A 3 12.72 -51.29 -30.05
C ARG A 3 12.13 -50.03 -30.71
N PRO A 4 10.83 -49.79 -30.63
CA PRO A 4 10.21 -48.64 -31.27
C PRO A 4 10.72 -47.34 -30.65
N PRO A 5 10.76 -46.20 -31.38
CA PRO A 5 11.29 -44.92 -30.93
C PRO A 5 10.29 -44.20 -30.02
N PHE A 6 10.20 -44.66 -28.75
CA PHE A 6 9.37 -43.96 -27.74
C PHE A 6 9.89 -42.54 -27.37
N SER A 7 11.13 -42.20 -27.74
CA SER A 7 11.74 -40.91 -27.39
C SER A 7 11.34 -39.74 -28.26
N SER A 8 11.08 -39.97 -29.55
CA SER A 8 10.82 -38.87 -30.51
C SER A 8 9.41 -38.26 -30.38
N ALA A 9 8.41 -39.12 -30.13
CA ALA A 9 7.02 -38.65 -29.96
C ALA A 9 6.81 -37.85 -28.65
N PHE A 10 7.49 -38.25 -27.55
CA PHE A 10 7.42 -37.57 -26.27
C PHE A 10 8.12 -36.21 -26.32
N THR A 11 9.28 -36.10 -26.97
CA THR A 11 9.99 -34.84 -27.17
C THR A 11 9.19 -33.85 -28.05
N SER A 12 8.48 -34.36 -29.07
CA SER A 12 7.64 -33.53 -29.94
C SER A 12 6.42 -32.96 -29.21
N ARG A 13 5.73 -33.74 -28.38
CA ARG A 13 4.60 -33.29 -27.55
C ARG A 13 5.03 -32.22 -26.53
N THR A 14 6.15 -32.42 -25.84
CA THR A 14 6.68 -31.45 -24.87
C THR A 14 7.02 -30.13 -25.57
N ALA A 15 7.61 -30.18 -26.76
CA ALA A 15 7.91 -29.01 -27.57
C ALA A 15 6.64 -28.27 -28.04
N GLN A 16 5.59 -29.00 -28.38
CA GLN A 16 4.28 -28.41 -28.74
C GLN A 16 3.63 -27.71 -27.54
N VAL A 17 3.54 -28.37 -26.39
CA VAL A 17 2.98 -27.78 -25.16
C VAL A 17 3.76 -26.52 -24.74
N ARG A 18 5.09 -26.56 -24.82
CA ARG A 18 5.94 -25.40 -24.53
C ARG A 18 5.62 -24.21 -25.45
N ARG A 19 5.51 -24.47 -26.77
CA ARG A 19 5.16 -23.41 -27.73
C ARG A 19 3.76 -22.87 -27.49
N ALA A 20 2.80 -23.73 -27.15
CA ALA A 20 1.44 -23.33 -26.80
C ALA A 20 1.43 -22.44 -25.56
N LEU A 21 2.12 -22.81 -24.47
CA LEU A 21 2.22 -21.97 -23.27
C LEU A 21 2.90 -20.63 -23.52
N ALA A 22 3.98 -20.62 -24.31
CA ALA A 22 4.63 -19.39 -24.71
C ALA A 22 3.70 -18.52 -25.54
N GLY A 23 2.94 -19.12 -26.49
CA GLY A 23 1.94 -18.46 -27.30
C GLY A 23 0.80 -17.85 -26.47
N VAL A 24 0.32 -18.57 -25.44
CA VAL A 24 -0.67 -18.06 -24.50
C VAL A 24 -0.13 -16.82 -23.76
N GLY A 25 1.14 -16.84 -23.31
CA GLY A 25 1.76 -15.68 -22.67
C GLY A 25 1.83 -14.45 -23.59
N TRP A 26 2.18 -14.66 -24.87
CA TRP A 26 2.19 -13.58 -25.87
C TRP A 26 0.79 -13.07 -26.19
N ALA A 27 -0.20 -13.98 -26.34
CA ALA A 27 -1.59 -13.59 -26.57
C ALA A 27 -2.14 -12.78 -25.39
N TRP A 28 -1.80 -13.19 -24.15
CA TRP A 28 -2.18 -12.43 -22.97
C TRP A 28 -1.54 -11.04 -22.95
N LEU A 29 -0.25 -10.94 -23.32
CA LEU A 29 0.44 -9.65 -23.39
C LEU A 29 -0.23 -8.68 -24.38
N LEU A 30 -0.72 -9.19 -25.52
CA LEU A 30 -1.51 -8.39 -26.46
C LEU A 30 -2.89 -8.03 -25.88
N LEU A 31 -3.58 -8.99 -25.26
CA LEU A 31 -4.87 -8.75 -24.62
C LEU A 31 -4.77 -7.72 -23.48
N SER A 32 -3.66 -7.70 -22.77
CA SER A 32 -3.44 -6.74 -21.66
C SER A 32 -3.47 -5.28 -22.12
N VAL A 33 -3.14 -4.99 -23.38
CA VAL A 33 -3.27 -3.64 -23.95
C VAL A 33 -4.74 -3.25 -24.05
N VAL A 34 -5.60 -4.16 -24.53
CA VAL A 34 -7.04 -3.93 -24.62
C VAL A 34 -7.66 -3.76 -23.23
N LEU A 35 -7.27 -4.63 -22.28
CA LEU A 35 -7.74 -4.55 -20.90
C LEU A 35 -7.34 -3.22 -20.23
N ALA A 36 -6.10 -2.76 -20.45
CA ALA A 36 -5.65 -1.46 -19.96
C ALA A 36 -6.45 -0.31 -20.56
N TRP A 37 -6.76 -0.39 -21.87
CA TRP A 37 -7.58 0.61 -22.56
C TRP A 37 -8.99 0.68 -21.99
N LEU A 38 -9.66 -0.45 -21.81
CA LEU A 38 -11.03 -0.53 -21.28
C LEU A 38 -11.09 -0.04 -19.81
N ASP A 39 -10.08 -0.42 -19.00
CA ASP A 39 -10.03 -0.07 -17.57
C ASP A 39 -9.82 1.44 -17.31
N ARG A 40 -9.27 2.19 -18.28
CA ARG A 40 -9.00 3.63 -18.11
C ARG A 40 -10.26 4.51 -18.13
N GLU A 41 -11.29 4.10 -18.86
CA GLU A 41 -12.45 4.98 -19.16
C GLU A 41 -13.29 5.33 -17.94
N GLU A 42 -13.26 4.51 -16.91
CA GLU A 42 -14.01 4.69 -15.67
C GLU A 42 -13.26 5.48 -14.59
N ARG A 43 -12.06 6.03 -14.89
CA ARG A 43 -11.17 6.58 -13.87
C ARG A 43 -11.12 8.09 -13.83
N TRP A 44 -10.76 8.61 -12.65
CA TRP A 44 -10.29 9.96 -12.49
C TRP A 44 -8.85 10.06 -13.02
N ILE A 45 -8.66 10.75 -14.13
CA ILE A 45 -7.35 10.95 -14.75
C ILE A 45 -7.20 12.42 -15.06
N ASP A 46 -6.12 13.03 -14.58
CA ASP A 46 -5.76 14.40 -14.90
C ASP A 46 -5.31 14.53 -16.35
N ALA A 47 -5.59 15.67 -16.96
CA ALA A 47 -5.09 16.02 -18.28
C ALA A 47 -3.56 15.89 -18.32
N GLY A 48 -3.07 15.16 -19.35
CA GLY A 48 -1.62 14.91 -19.55
C GLY A 48 -1.07 13.67 -18.83
N ARG A 49 -1.82 13.03 -17.91
CA ARG A 49 -1.38 11.79 -17.22
C ARG A 49 -1.90 10.50 -17.87
N GLU A 50 -2.75 10.59 -18.87
CA GLU A 50 -3.39 9.42 -19.51
C GLU A 50 -2.39 8.36 -19.96
N GLY A 51 -1.29 8.74 -20.60
CA GLY A 51 -0.27 7.80 -21.05
C GLY A 51 0.42 7.06 -19.91
N VAL A 52 0.65 7.73 -18.78
CA VAL A 52 1.26 7.13 -17.59
C VAL A 52 0.29 6.14 -16.93
N VAL A 53 -0.97 6.49 -16.83
CA VAL A 53 -2.02 5.60 -16.28
C VAL A 53 -2.21 4.39 -17.16
N LEU A 54 -2.25 4.55 -18.48
CA LEU A 54 -2.31 3.43 -19.43
C LEU A 54 -1.11 2.50 -19.30
N LEU A 55 0.10 3.03 -19.16
CA LEU A 55 1.30 2.23 -18.96
C LEU A 55 1.22 1.41 -17.66
N LYS A 56 0.78 2.03 -16.56
CA LYS A 56 0.60 1.36 -15.27
C LYS A 56 -0.44 0.24 -15.36
N LEU A 57 -1.58 0.51 -16.00
CA LEU A 57 -2.64 -0.48 -16.23
C LEU A 57 -2.15 -1.63 -17.10
N TRP A 58 -1.40 -1.32 -18.16
CA TRP A 58 -0.82 -2.34 -19.00
C TRP A 58 0.13 -3.24 -18.21
N ILE A 59 1.04 -2.69 -17.39
CA ILE A 59 1.94 -3.47 -16.54
C ILE A 59 1.13 -4.36 -15.56
N PHE A 60 0.07 -3.81 -14.96
CA PHE A 60 -0.82 -4.55 -14.05
C PHE A 60 -1.45 -5.78 -14.69
N TRP A 61 -1.95 -5.64 -15.92
CA TRP A 61 -2.53 -6.75 -16.67
C TRP A 61 -1.47 -7.67 -17.29
N ALA A 62 -0.36 -7.11 -17.75
CA ALA A 62 0.71 -7.86 -18.44
C ALA A 62 1.45 -8.83 -17.51
N VAL A 63 1.55 -8.54 -16.21
CA VAL A 63 2.25 -9.40 -15.24
C VAL A 63 1.69 -10.83 -15.19
N TRP A 64 0.42 -11.03 -15.54
CA TRP A 64 -0.21 -12.35 -15.59
C TRP A 64 0.37 -13.26 -16.67
N ALA A 65 1.05 -12.70 -17.71
CA ALA A 65 1.76 -13.48 -18.73
C ALA A 65 2.92 -14.30 -18.15
N VAL A 66 3.40 -13.94 -16.98
CA VAL A 66 4.47 -14.66 -16.25
C VAL A 66 4.06 -16.12 -15.99
N ILE A 67 2.79 -16.39 -15.70
CA ILE A 67 2.30 -17.73 -15.35
C ILE A 67 2.53 -18.74 -16.49
N PRO A 68 2.01 -18.54 -17.72
CA PRO A 68 2.27 -19.46 -18.83
C PRO A 68 3.75 -19.48 -19.25
N TRP A 69 4.49 -18.35 -19.10
CA TRP A 69 5.91 -18.34 -19.41
C TRP A 69 6.74 -19.15 -18.42
N CYS A 70 6.41 -19.14 -17.11
CA CYS A 70 7.01 -20.05 -16.13
C CYS A 70 6.76 -21.51 -16.50
N GLY A 71 5.53 -21.85 -16.89
CA GLY A 71 5.19 -23.19 -17.38
C GLY A 71 6.03 -23.62 -18.60
N ALA A 72 6.18 -22.74 -19.59
CA ALA A 72 7.02 -22.99 -20.76
C ALA A 72 8.51 -23.16 -20.38
N ALA A 73 9.03 -22.36 -19.45
CA ALA A 73 10.41 -22.44 -18.98
C ALA A 73 10.69 -23.74 -18.21
N LEU A 74 9.74 -24.18 -17.35
CA LEU A 74 9.85 -25.48 -16.63
C LEU A 74 9.97 -26.66 -17.59
N LEU A 75 9.23 -26.65 -18.69
CA LEU A 75 9.33 -27.71 -19.73
C LEU A 75 10.69 -27.67 -20.46
N CYS A 76 11.37 -26.53 -20.51
CA CYS A 76 12.72 -26.42 -21.03
C CYS A 76 13.77 -27.11 -20.15
N LEU A 77 13.56 -27.21 -18.83
CA LEU A 77 14.50 -27.85 -17.91
C LEU A 77 14.59 -29.36 -18.09
N ARG A 78 13.61 -30.00 -18.75
CA ARG A 78 13.58 -31.45 -19.05
C ARG A 78 14.43 -31.87 -20.25
N GLN A 79 15.07 -30.91 -20.94
CA GLN A 79 15.93 -31.22 -22.09
C GLN A 79 17.40 -31.28 -21.67
N PRO A 80 18.19 -32.21 -22.18
CA PRO A 80 19.60 -32.39 -21.78
C PRO A 80 20.48 -31.23 -22.29
N ALA A 81 21.42 -30.88 -21.44
CA ALA A 81 22.72 -30.23 -21.60
C ALA A 81 22.85 -28.77 -22.08
N GLY A 82 23.81 -28.11 -21.47
CA GLY A 82 24.58 -26.96 -21.96
C GLY A 82 24.05 -25.55 -21.66
N ARG A 83 22.75 -25.39 -21.31
CA ARG A 83 22.18 -24.06 -21.02
C ARG A 83 21.37 -24.01 -19.70
N SER A 84 21.65 -24.93 -18.79
CA SER A 84 20.87 -25.12 -17.56
C SER A 84 20.92 -23.89 -16.64
N VAL A 85 22.05 -23.22 -16.50
CA VAL A 85 22.23 -22.06 -15.62
C VAL A 85 21.40 -20.87 -16.10
N LEU A 86 21.45 -20.52 -17.39
CA LEU A 86 20.67 -19.42 -17.96
C LEU A 86 19.16 -19.67 -17.87
N ARG A 87 18.73 -20.94 -18.05
CA ARG A 87 17.31 -21.32 -17.90
C ARG A 87 16.84 -21.23 -16.46
N LEU A 88 17.66 -21.68 -15.51
CA LEU A 88 17.37 -21.52 -14.08
C LEU A 88 17.31 -20.04 -13.67
N ALA A 89 18.26 -19.23 -14.12
CA ALA A 89 18.26 -17.80 -13.86
C ALA A 89 17.01 -17.12 -14.44
N TRP A 90 16.62 -17.49 -15.68
CA TRP A 90 15.40 -16.97 -16.29
C TRP A 90 14.14 -17.41 -15.53
N LEU A 91 14.04 -18.66 -15.13
CA LEU A 91 12.93 -19.16 -14.33
C LEU A 91 12.85 -18.47 -12.98
N ALA A 92 14.00 -18.27 -12.30
CA ALA A 92 14.07 -17.55 -11.04
C ALA A 92 13.60 -16.09 -11.19
N ALA A 93 14.02 -15.41 -12.26
CA ALA A 93 13.57 -14.04 -12.57
C ALA A 93 12.06 -13.97 -12.81
N LEU A 94 11.50 -14.88 -13.60
CA LEU A 94 10.06 -14.97 -13.84
C LEU A 94 9.29 -15.27 -12.54
N ALA A 95 9.81 -16.20 -11.72
CA ALA A 95 9.20 -16.53 -10.43
C ALA A 95 9.23 -15.34 -9.47
N LEU A 96 10.33 -14.57 -9.44
CA LEU A 96 10.46 -13.36 -8.65
C LEU A 96 9.47 -12.28 -9.09
N VAL A 97 9.34 -12.03 -10.39
CA VAL A 97 8.35 -11.10 -10.96
C VAL A 97 6.92 -11.56 -10.63
N GLY A 98 6.64 -12.85 -10.82
CA GLY A 98 5.34 -13.42 -10.47
C GLY A 98 5.02 -13.30 -8.98
N TYR A 99 5.97 -13.62 -8.11
CA TYR A 99 5.81 -13.49 -6.67
C TYR A 99 5.57 -12.03 -6.27
N SER A 100 6.42 -11.11 -6.72
CA SER A 100 6.32 -9.69 -6.37
C SER A 100 5.07 -9.00 -6.90
N GLY A 101 4.56 -9.39 -8.06
CA GLY A 101 3.37 -8.79 -8.68
C GLY A 101 2.05 -9.48 -8.33
N LEU A 102 2.07 -10.81 -8.15
CA LEU A 102 0.84 -11.60 -8.01
C LEU A 102 0.62 -12.16 -6.61
N VAL A 103 1.66 -12.33 -5.80
CA VAL A 103 1.57 -12.98 -4.49
C VAL A 103 1.74 -11.97 -3.37
N GLU A 104 2.92 -11.38 -3.23
CA GLU A 104 3.26 -10.56 -2.07
C GLU A 104 2.30 -9.38 -1.85
N PRO A 105 1.84 -8.61 -2.88
CA PRO A 105 0.88 -7.52 -2.68
C PRO A 105 -0.48 -7.94 -2.12
N ARG A 106 -0.76 -9.25 -2.09
CA ARG A 106 -2.01 -9.84 -1.60
C ARG A 106 -1.88 -10.54 -0.25
N LEU A 107 -0.67 -10.56 0.32
CA LEU A 107 -0.40 -11.17 1.61
C LEU A 107 -0.64 -10.16 2.74
N LEU A 108 -1.91 -9.88 3.04
CA LEU A 108 -2.25 -8.99 4.16
C LEU A 108 -1.96 -9.69 5.49
N THR A 109 -0.98 -9.17 6.23
CA THR A 109 -0.54 -9.66 7.54
C THR A 109 -0.97 -8.71 8.66
N VAL A 110 -0.88 -9.17 9.91
CA VAL A 110 -1.10 -8.36 11.11
C VAL A 110 0.18 -8.46 11.95
N ARG A 111 0.66 -7.31 12.45
CA ARG A 111 1.77 -7.24 13.41
C ARG A 111 1.34 -6.47 14.64
N GLU A 112 1.64 -7.00 15.81
CA GLU A 112 1.40 -6.32 17.09
C GLU A 112 2.67 -5.64 17.59
N HIS A 113 2.52 -4.42 18.10
CA HIS A 113 3.58 -3.60 18.67
C HIS A 113 3.14 -3.09 20.03
N ARG A 114 3.93 -3.32 21.06
CA ARG A 114 3.73 -2.72 22.38
C ARG A 114 4.57 -1.46 22.48
N LEU A 115 3.93 -0.33 22.74
CA LEU A 115 4.56 0.98 22.81
C LEU A 115 4.39 1.53 24.23
N HIS A 116 5.48 1.49 25.02
CA HIS A 116 5.52 2.12 26.33
C HIS A 116 5.76 3.61 26.16
N LEU A 117 4.70 4.40 26.27
CA LEU A 117 4.71 5.82 25.99
C LEU A 117 4.83 6.63 27.30
N GLN A 118 5.62 7.68 27.25
CA GLN A 118 5.61 8.68 28.31
C GLN A 118 4.39 9.59 28.12
N THR A 119 3.36 9.38 28.92
CA THR A 119 2.11 10.14 28.85
C THR A 119 1.92 11.03 30.08
N PRO A 120 1.31 12.22 29.93
CA PRO A 120 1.07 13.14 31.06
C PRO A 120 0.05 12.59 32.07
N ALA A 121 -0.77 11.61 31.69
CA ALA A 121 -1.74 10.97 32.55
C ALA A 121 -1.70 9.45 32.35
N LYS A 122 -1.88 8.70 33.45
CA LYS A 122 -2.07 7.24 33.37
C LYS A 122 -3.47 6.93 32.85
N LEU A 123 -3.54 6.33 31.68
CA LEU A 123 -4.77 5.85 31.06
C LEU A 123 -4.73 4.32 30.94
N PRO A 124 -5.91 3.67 30.80
CA PRO A 124 -5.95 2.29 30.37
C PRO A 124 -5.21 2.11 29.04
N PRO A 125 -4.62 0.93 28.78
CA PRO A 125 -4.02 0.63 27.49
C PRO A 125 -5.01 0.85 26.37
N LEU A 126 -4.55 1.44 25.25
CA LEU A 126 -5.35 1.69 24.05
C LEU A 126 -4.82 0.83 22.90
N ARG A 127 -5.69 0.05 22.27
CA ARG A 127 -5.34 -0.80 21.11
C ARG A 127 -5.85 -0.18 19.83
N LEU A 128 -4.94 0.18 18.94
CA LEU A 128 -5.26 0.80 17.63
C LEU A 128 -4.82 -0.10 16.50
N ALA A 129 -5.68 -0.32 15.50
CA ALA A 129 -5.25 -0.87 14.22
C ALA A 129 -4.82 0.28 13.30
N LEU A 130 -3.53 0.39 13.05
CA LEU A 130 -2.96 1.37 12.12
C LEU A 130 -2.88 0.78 10.72
N VAL A 131 -3.42 1.52 9.77
CA VAL A 131 -3.43 1.27 8.33
C VAL A 131 -2.96 2.54 7.63
N ALA A 132 -2.30 2.42 6.49
CA ALA A 132 -2.02 3.54 5.58
C ALA A 132 -1.87 3.03 4.15
N ASP A 133 -1.82 3.98 3.22
CA ASP A 133 -1.47 3.69 1.83
C ASP A 133 -2.35 2.57 1.26
N VAL A 134 -3.66 2.67 1.45
CA VAL A 134 -4.63 1.69 0.94
C VAL A 134 -4.59 1.67 -0.58
N HIS A 135 -4.49 2.87 -1.19
CA HIS A 135 -4.41 3.05 -2.64
C HIS A 135 -5.52 2.32 -3.41
N ALA A 136 -6.74 2.37 -2.87
CA ALA A 136 -7.91 1.84 -3.54
C ALA A 136 -8.05 2.45 -4.94
N GLY A 137 -8.18 1.62 -5.97
CA GLY A 137 -8.32 2.10 -7.33
C GLY A 137 -7.54 1.34 -8.38
N LEU A 138 -6.39 1.86 -8.83
CA LEU A 138 -5.67 1.31 -9.98
C LEU A 138 -5.26 -0.15 -9.77
N PHE A 139 -4.62 -0.46 -8.64
CA PHE A 139 -4.06 -1.77 -8.35
C PHE A 139 -4.79 -2.51 -7.23
N VAL A 140 -5.33 -1.78 -6.25
CA VAL A 140 -6.08 -2.34 -5.13
C VAL A 140 -7.57 -2.28 -5.47
N ARG A 141 -8.18 -3.43 -5.67
CA ARG A 141 -9.56 -3.58 -6.12
C ARG A 141 -10.52 -3.80 -4.95
N GLY A 142 -11.82 -3.68 -5.20
CA GLY A 142 -12.87 -3.81 -4.19
C GLY A 142 -12.74 -5.05 -3.30
N TRP A 143 -12.44 -6.23 -3.84
CA TRP A 143 -12.27 -7.46 -3.08
C TRP A 143 -11.10 -7.41 -2.07
N GLN A 144 -10.05 -6.63 -2.37
CA GLN A 144 -8.92 -6.43 -1.43
C GLN A 144 -9.33 -5.51 -0.28
N ILE A 145 -10.17 -4.50 -0.58
CA ILE A 145 -10.75 -3.62 0.43
C ILE A 145 -11.72 -4.41 1.33
N GLU A 146 -12.57 -5.27 0.74
CA GLU A 146 -13.44 -6.17 1.51
C GLU A 146 -12.64 -7.05 2.46
N ARG A 147 -11.56 -7.67 1.96
CA ARG A 147 -10.66 -8.48 2.78
C ARG A 147 -9.98 -7.68 3.89
N LEU A 148 -9.60 -6.42 3.62
CA LEU A 148 -9.05 -5.51 4.63
C LEU A 148 -10.07 -5.26 5.74
N VAL A 149 -11.30 -4.92 5.37
CA VAL A 149 -12.40 -4.68 6.32
C VAL A 149 -12.73 -5.93 7.14
N ASP A 150 -12.80 -7.10 6.50
CA ASP A 150 -13.05 -8.36 7.21
C ASP A 150 -11.91 -8.66 8.20
N ARG A 151 -10.66 -8.37 7.82
CA ARG A 151 -9.51 -8.57 8.69
C ARG A 151 -9.51 -7.60 9.87
N LEU A 152 -9.83 -6.31 9.63
CA LEU A 152 -9.96 -5.30 10.68
C LEU A 152 -11.07 -5.65 11.68
N ASN A 153 -12.23 -6.11 11.20
CA ASN A 153 -13.36 -6.52 12.04
C ASN A 153 -13.07 -7.77 12.89
N ALA A 154 -12.08 -8.57 12.52
CA ALA A 154 -11.64 -9.74 13.28
C ALA A 154 -10.60 -9.41 14.36
N LEU A 155 -10.11 -8.16 14.44
CA LEU A 155 -9.16 -7.73 15.45
C LEU A 155 -9.89 -7.25 16.71
N ASP A 156 -9.27 -7.52 17.86
CA ASP A 156 -9.67 -6.94 19.14
C ASP A 156 -8.92 -5.60 19.31
N VAL A 157 -9.53 -4.51 18.82
CA VAL A 157 -8.99 -3.16 18.87
C VAL A 157 -10.06 -2.14 19.26
N ASP A 158 -9.66 -1.03 19.86
CA ASP A 158 -10.56 0.04 20.27
C ASP A 158 -10.98 0.94 19.12
N ALA A 159 -10.06 1.16 18.14
CA ALA A 159 -10.32 1.95 16.95
C ALA A 159 -9.38 1.56 15.80
N VAL A 160 -9.77 1.98 14.59
CA VAL A 160 -8.96 1.90 13.36
C VAL A 160 -8.48 3.29 12.99
N VAL A 161 -7.21 3.42 12.69
CA VAL A 161 -6.56 4.67 12.27
C VAL A 161 -5.99 4.51 10.87
N VAL A 162 -6.31 5.42 9.95
CA VAL A 162 -5.80 5.38 8.58
C VAL A 162 -4.95 6.62 8.31
N ALA A 163 -3.64 6.41 8.18
CA ALA A 163 -2.67 7.49 8.02
C ALA A 163 -2.49 7.93 6.54
N GLY A 164 -3.59 8.13 5.83
CA GLY A 164 -3.61 8.73 4.49
C GLY A 164 -3.45 7.75 3.33
N ASP A 165 -3.50 8.31 2.13
CA ASP A 165 -3.44 7.62 0.83
C ASP A 165 -4.49 6.51 0.70
N TRP A 166 -5.75 6.92 0.78
CA TRP A 166 -6.91 6.06 0.59
C TRP A 166 -7.05 5.57 -0.85
N THR A 167 -6.67 6.42 -1.81
CA THR A 167 -6.91 6.19 -3.23
C THR A 167 -5.65 6.33 -4.09
N TYR A 168 -5.66 5.66 -5.24
CA TYR A 168 -4.63 5.80 -6.26
C TYR A 168 -5.22 5.64 -7.66
N ASP A 169 -5.28 6.74 -8.43
CA ASP A 169 -5.94 6.83 -9.73
C ASP A 169 -7.29 6.04 -9.70
N PRO A 170 -8.24 6.40 -8.81
CA PRO A 170 -9.44 5.61 -8.54
C PRO A 170 -10.48 5.71 -9.67
N PRO A 171 -11.50 4.81 -9.70
CA PRO A 171 -12.67 4.99 -10.53
C PRO A 171 -13.44 6.26 -10.13
N ARG A 172 -14.30 6.75 -11.02
CA ARG A 172 -15.11 7.95 -10.78
C ARG A 172 -16.10 7.78 -9.64
N ASP A 173 -16.64 6.58 -9.49
CA ASP A 173 -17.55 6.25 -8.39
C ASP A 173 -16.75 5.88 -7.13
N LEU A 174 -16.42 6.90 -6.34
CA LEU A 174 -15.73 6.73 -5.06
C LEU A 174 -16.62 6.07 -4.01
N HIS A 175 -17.95 6.29 -4.06
CA HIS A 175 -18.86 5.67 -3.10
C HIS A 175 -18.90 4.16 -3.28
N ALA A 176 -19.03 3.67 -4.51
CA ALA A 176 -18.98 2.23 -4.78
C ALA A 176 -17.63 1.63 -4.40
N LEU A 177 -16.51 2.33 -4.68
CA LEU A 177 -15.18 1.86 -4.33
C LEU A 177 -14.98 1.70 -2.82
N LEU A 178 -15.48 2.66 -2.02
CA LEU A 178 -15.27 2.76 -0.57
C LEU A 178 -16.39 2.09 0.24
N GLN A 179 -17.46 1.63 -0.42
CA GLN A 179 -18.61 1.00 0.23
C GLN A 179 -18.23 -0.08 1.26
N PRO A 180 -17.19 -0.93 1.07
CA PRO A 180 -16.85 -1.93 2.07
C PRO A 180 -16.50 -1.35 3.45
N PHE A 181 -16.00 -0.11 3.53
CA PHE A 181 -15.67 0.53 4.81
C PHE A 181 -16.91 0.76 5.70
N SER A 182 -18.13 0.86 5.13
CA SER A 182 -19.37 0.96 5.92
C SER A 182 -19.64 -0.27 6.80
N ARG A 183 -18.94 -1.39 6.56
CA ARG A 183 -19.04 -2.62 7.37
C ARG A 183 -18.08 -2.65 8.55
N LEU A 184 -17.22 -1.64 8.72
CA LEU A 184 -16.31 -1.56 9.87
C LEU A 184 -17.12 -1.39 11.17
N ARG A 185 -16.75 -2.19 12.17
CA ARG A 185 -17.43 -2.24 13.46
C ARG A 185 -16.81 -1.34 14.52
N HIS A 186 -15.57 -0.96 14.30
CA HIS A 186 -14.80 -0.07 15.18
C HIS A 186 -14.94 1.38 14.73
N PRO A 187 -14.78 2.37 15.63
CA PRO A 187 -14.57 3.75 15.23
C PRO A 187 -13.39 3.86 14.25
N VAL A 188 -13.55 4.63 13.18
CA VAL A 188 -12.52 4.81 12.15
C VAL A 188 -12.17 6.27 12.00
N TRP A 189 -10.92 6.59 12.14
CA TRP A 189 -10.37 7.94 11.91
C TRP A 189 -9.28 7.89 10.86
N GLY A 190 -9.18 8.93 10.07
CA GLY A 190 -8.11 9.01 9.10
C GLY A 190 -7.80 10.43 8.69
N VAL A 191 -6.68 10.58 8.04
CA VAL A 191 -6.29 11.79 7.31
C VAL A 191 -6.18 11.47 5.84
N LEU A 192 -6.16 12.49 4.99
CA LEU A 192 -5.88 12.33 3.57
C LEU A 192 -4.36 12.32 3.34
N GLY A 193 -3.94 11.65 2.26
CA GLY A 193 -2.56 11.65 1.81
C GLY A 193 -2.39 12.44 0.50
N ASN A 194 -1.17 12.47 -0.01
CA ASN A 194 -0.82 13.25 -1.19
C ASN A 194 -1.51 12.75 -2.46
N HIS A 195 -1.77 11.46 -2.59
CA HIS A 195 -2.52 10.92 -3.73
C HIS A 195 -4.02 11.26 -3.66
N ASP A 196 -4.54 11.54 -2.49
CA ASP A 196 -5.93 11.99 -2.28
C ASP A 196 -6.10 13.49 -2.53
N THR A 197 -5.04 14.27 -2.31
CA THR A 197 -5.05 15.74 -2.46
C THR A 197 -4.58 16.22 -3.83
N GLY A 198 -4.08 15.31 -4.69
CA GLY A 198 -3.62 15.63 -6.04
C GLY A 198 -2.13 15.98 -6.14
N ALA A 199 -1.31 15.53 -5.21
CA ALA A 199 0.13 15.83 -5.19
C ALA A 199 1.04 14.57 -5.16
N PRO A 200 1.16 13.75 -6.19
CA PRO A 200 0.54 13.80 -7.52
C PRO A 200 -0.76 13.01 -7.59
N GLY A 201 -1.70 13.43 -8.40
CA GLY A 201 -2.97 12.76 -8.64
C GLY A 201 -4.09 13.73 -8.99
N PRO A 202 -5.30 13.22 -9.22
CA PRO A 202 -6.46 14.07 -9.36
C PRO A 202 -6.82 14.72 -8.01
N PRO A 203 -7.31 15.98 -7.99
CA PRO A 203 -7.67 16.68 -6.75
C PRO A 203 -9.00 16.15 -6.19
N LEU A 204 -8.95 15.01 -5.50
CA LEU A 204 -10.12 14.29 -5.00
C LEU A 204 -10.55 14.70 -3.59
N ALA A 205 -9.76 15.49 -2.88
CA ALA A 205 -9.89 15.69 -1.44
C ALA A 205 -11.33 15.94 -0.95
N GLN A 206 -12.11 16.78 -1.65
CA GLN A 206 -13.47 17.07 -1.26
C GLN A 206 -14.42 15.88 -1.50
N ALA A 207 -14.40 15.29 -2.69
CA ALA A 207 -15.26 14.17 -3.05
C ALA A 207 -14.93 12.93 -2.21
N LEU A 208 -13.64 12.68 -1.99
CA LEU A 208 -13.17 11.57 -1.17
C LEU A 208 -13.56 11.72 0.30
N ARG A 209 -13.41 12.93 0.86
CA ARG A 209 -13.84 13.23 2.24
C ARG A 209 -15.31 12.94 2.43
N GLN A 210 -16.15 13.38 1.49
CA GLN A 210 -17.59 13.11 1.53
C GLN A 210 -17.88 11.61 1.47
N ALA A 211 -17.30 10.89 0.50
CA ALA A 211 -17.51 9.45 0.36
C ALA A 211 -17.05 8.67 1.60
N LEU A 212 -15.91 9.03 2.20
CA LEU A 212 -15.44 8.42 3.44
C LEU A 212 -16.40 8.67 4.61
N GLN A 213 -16.90 9.90 4.76
CA GLN A 213 -17.87 10.27 5.81
C GLN A 213 -19.19 9.52 5.65
N ASP A 214 -19.69 9.38 4.43
CA ASP A 214 -20.93 8.64 4.13
C ASP A 214 -20.80 7.14 4.46
N HIS A 215 -19.56 6.62 4.50
CA HIS A 215 -19.24 5.26 4.92
C HIS A 215 -18.75 5.13 6.38
N GLY A 216 -18.97 6.17 7.21
CA GLY A 216 -18.72 6.13 8.65
C GLY A 216 -17.28 6.43 9.06
N VAL A 217 -16.41 6.88 8.15
CA VAL A 217 -15.04 7.27 8.46
C VAL A 217 -14.98 8.74 8.83
N GLN A 218 -14.39 9.07 9.99
CA GLN A 218 -14.16 10.47 10.39
C GLN A 218 -12.81 10.95 9.84
N VAL A 219 -12.84 11.86 8.87
CA VAL A 219 -11.62 12.49 8.33
C VAL A 219 -11.23 13.66 9.24
N LEU A 220 -10.00 13.58 9.76
CA LEU A 220 -9.50 14.49 10.82
C LEU A 220 -8.53 15.58 10.32
N ASP A 221 -8.39 15.80 9.01
CA ASP A 221 -7.51 16.85 8.51
C ASP A 221 -7.87 18.21 9.16
N GLY A 222 -6.93 18.79 9.89
CA GLY A 222 -7.12 20.04 10.62
C GLY A 222 -8.17 19.97 11.75
N ARG A 223 -8.44 18.78 12.29
CA ARG A 223 -9.44 18.53 13.34
C ARG A 223 -8.84 17.69 14.46
N ARG A 224 -9.54 17.69 15.60
CA ARG A 224 -9.24 16.81 16.72
C ARG A 224 -10.53 16.29 17.35
N LEU A 225 -10.40 15.17 18.08
CA LEU A 225 -11.45 14.58 18.90
C LEU A 225 -10.85 14.02 20.20
N GLN A 226 -11.71 13.72 21.17
CA GLN A 226 -11.34 13.03 22.39
C GLN A 226 -11.84 11.58 22.35
N PHE A 227 -10.96 10.64 22.68
CA PHE A 227 -11.32 9.22 22.74
C PHE A 227 -10.59 8.51 23.88
N GLN A 228 -11.33 7.95 24.81
CA GLN A 228 -10.81 7.21 25.98
C GLN A 228 -9.70 8.00 26.75
N GLY A 229 -9.85 9.32 26.84
CA GLY A 229 -8.89 10.19 27.49
C GLY A 229 -7.71 10.66 26.62
N TRP A 230 -7.60 10.16 25.37
CA TRP A 230 -6.63 10.60 24.39
C TRP A 230 -7.14 11.80 23.59
N ASP A 231 -6.27 12.78 23.32
CA ASP A 231 -6.48 13.86 22.35
C ASP A 231 -6.00 13.35 20.98
N VAL A 232 -6.92 12.98 20.10
CA VAL A 232 -6.60 12.48 18.76
C VAL A 232 -6.69 13.63 17.76
N MET A 233 -5.58 13.92 17.10
CA MET A 233 -5.47 15.03 16.15
C MET A 233 -5.01 14.53 14.78
N GLY A 234 -5.67 14.99 13.72
CA GLY A 234 -5.25 14.77 12.34
C GLY A 234 -4.71 16.05 11.70
N LEU A 235 -3.63 15.89 10.96
CA LEU A 235 -3.04 16.95 10.15
C LEU A 235 -3.21 16.61 8.67
N SER A 236 -3.51 17.63 7.87
CA SER A 236 -3.57 17.49 6.44
C SER A 236 -2.20 17.16 5.83
N ASP A 237 -2.23 16.67 4.62
CA ASP A 237 -1.06 16.27 3.85
C ASP A 237 0.00 17.41 3.76
N LEU A 238 1.28 17.02 3.85
CA LEU A 238 2.40 17.96 3.85
C LEU A 238 2.57 18.68 2.49
N TRP A 239 2.24 18.01 1.39
CA TRP A 239 2.43 18.54 0.03
C TRP A 239 1.20 19.22 -0.54
N GLY A 240 0.00 18.69 -0.26
CA GLY A 240 -1.26 19.18 -0.80
C GLY A 240 -2.19 19.88 0.21
N GLY A 241 -1.76 20.01 1.47
CA GLY A 241 -2.53 20.60 2.57
C GLY A 241 -1.85 21.79 3.26
N GLU A 242 -2.34 22.14 4.43
CA GLU A 242 -1.91 23.30 5.24
C GLU A 242 -1.53 22.90 6.68
N PRO A 243 -0.70 21.83 6.90
CA PRO A 243 -0.47 21.29 8.25
C PRO A 243 0.16 22.31 9.21
N ARG A 244 0.95 23.27 8.71
CA ARG A 244 1.57 24.30 9.57
C ARG A 244 0.53 25.24 10.19
N GLY A 245 -0.45 25.69 9.40
CA GLY A 245 -1.55 26.52 9.87
C GLY A 245 -2.48 25.75 10.83
N GLU A 246 -2.68 24.46 10.57
CA GLU A 246 -3.46 23.58 11.42
C GLU A 246 -2.77 23.33 12.77
N MET A 247 -1.46 23.10 12.79
CA MET A 247 -0.68 23.00 14.03
C MET A 247 -0.83 24.24 14.89
N ALA A 248 -0.69 25.44 14.31
CA ALA A 248 -0.83 26.69 15.02
C ALA A 248 -2.21 26.85 15.68
N ARG A 249 -3.27 26.35 15.02
CA ARG A 249 -4.65 26.44 15.51
C ARG A 249 -5.02 25.34 16.50
N LEU A 250 -4.51 24.11 16.30
CA LEU A 250 -4.92 22.93 17.06
C LEU A 250 -4.07 22.67 18.29
N LEU A 251 -2.80 23.08 18.26
CA LEU A 251 -1.88 22.89 19.39
C LEU A 251 -1.95 24.10 20.31
N PRO A 252 -2.60 24.00 21.48
CA PRO A 252 -2.57 25.06 22.46
C PRO A 252 -1.14 25.26 22.99
N PRO A 253 -0.77 26.50 23.36
CA PRO A 253 0.49 26.75 24.04
C PRO A 253 0.57 25.96 25.36
N GLY A 254 1.75 25.43 25.65
CA GLY A 254 2.02 24.68 26.89
C GLY A 254 2.13 23.17 26.71
N THR A 255 2.47 22.50 27.82
CA THR A 255 2.60 21.03 27.86
C THR A 255 1.21 20.38 27.76
N PRO A 256 1.03 19.33 26.95
CA PRO A 256 -0.24 18.60 26.88
C PRO A 256 -0.62 18.04 28.26
N THR A 257 -1.88 18.21 28.64
CA THR A 257 -2.44 17.67 29.90
C THR A 257 -3.02 16.25 29.72
N ALA A 258 -3.30 15.88 28.46
CA ALA A 258 -3.74 14.56 28.06
C ALA A 258 -2.76 13.97 27.02
N PRO A 259 -2.59 12.63 26.96
CA PRO A 259 -1.78 12.04 25.91
C PRO A 259 -2.38 12.36 24.53
N ARG A 260 -1.49 12.67 23.59
CA ARG A 260 -1.89 13.08 22.25
C ARG A 260 -1.39 12.11 21.19
N LEU A 261 -2.34 11.60 20.40
CA LEU A 261 -2.08 10.85 19.17
C LEU A 261 -2.21 11.80 17.98
N VAL A 262 -1.17 11.93 17.18
CA VAL A 262 -1.16 12.74 15.95
C VAL A 262 -1.14 11.83 14.74
N LEU A 263 -2.13 11.98 13.86
CA LEU A 263 -2.19 11.35 12.55
C LEU A 263 -1.63 12.31 11.51
N ALA A 264 -0.64 11.88 10.76
CA ALA A 264 -0.07 12.63 9.65
C ALA A 264 0.37 11.65 8.56
N HIS A 265 0.06 11.95 7.29
CA HIS A 265 0.40 11.02 6.22
C HIS A 265 1.91 10.88 6.04
N GLN A 266 2.62 12.00 5.78
CA GLN A 266 4.08 11.96 5.66
C GLN A 266 4.76 11.94 7.05
N PRO A 267 5.75 11.06 7.25
CA PRO A 267 6.51 11.02 8.50
C PRO A 267 7.25 12.34 8.77
N ASP A 268 7.71 13.05 7.76
CA ASP A 268 8.45 14.31 7.88
C ASP A 268 7.61 15.43 8.53
N THR A 269 6.29 15.28 8.59
CA THR A 269 5.40 16.16 9.36
C THR A 269 5.76 16.20 10.84
N ALA A 270 6.29 15.09 11.39
CA ALA A 270 6.71 15.04 12.79
C ALA A 270 7.88 16.00 13.11
N ALA A 271 8.71 16.32 12.11
CA ALA A 271 9.78 17.31 12.27
C ALA A 271 9.28 18.77 12.36
N LEU A 272 8.04 19.02 11.98
CA LEU A 272 7.41 20.33 12.04
C LEU A 272 6.66 20.58 13.35
N LEU A 273 6.33 19.52 14.07
CA LEU A 273 5.62 19.58 15.33
C LEU A 273 6.51 20.18 16.43
N PRO A 274 5.93 20.99 17.36
CA PRO A 274 6.67 21.46 18.51
C PRO A 274 7.22 20.33 19.39
N ALA A 275 8.33 20.59 20.06
CA ALA A 275 8.92 19.61 20.98
C ALA A 275 7.94 19.18 22.08
N GLY A 276 7.85 17.84 22.31
CA GLY A 276 6.98 17.26 23.32
C GLY A 276 5.48 17.43 23.07
N SER A 277 5.06 17.81 21.86
CA SER A 277 3.65 18.07 21.54
C SER A 277 2.81 16.82 21.27
N ALA A 278 3.43 15.65 21.07
CA ALA A 278 2.76 14.38 20.81
C ALA A 278 3.26 13.26 21.73
N SER A 279 2.35 12.42 22.24
CA SER A 279 2.71 11.16 22.90
C SER A 279 3.02 10.07 21.86
N LEU A 280 2.41 10.15 20.69
CA LEU A 280 2.69 9.32 19.52
C LEU A 280 2.27 10.05 18.25
N VAL A 281 3.13 10.01 17.24
CA VAL A 281 2.78 10.34 15.86
C VAL A 281 2.69 9.05 15.06
N VAL A 282 1.68 8.90 14.19
CA VAL A 282 1.55 7.75 13.28
C VAL A 282 1.50 8.22 11.84
N SER A 283 2.23 7.54 10.96
CA SER A 283 2.39 7.93 9.55
C SER A 283 2.48 6.71 8.63
N GLY A 284 2.27 6.96 7.33
CA GLY A 284 2.46 6.03 6.22
C GLY A 284 3.42 6.57 5.16
N HIS A 285 2.95 6.74 3.92
CA HIS A 285 3.59 7.39 2.78
C HIS A 285 4.77 6.66 2.14
N THR A 286 5.64 6.06 2.93
CA THR A 286 6.91 5.51 2.45
C THR A 286 6.80 4.10 1.89
N HIS A 287 5.68 3.42 2.14
CA HIS A 287 5.47 2.01 1.80
C HIS A 287 6.57 1.07 2.31
N GLY A 288 7.43 1.50 3.27
CA GLY A 288 8.65 0.79 3.62
C GLY A 288 9.58 0.57 2.41
N GLY A 289 9.43 1.36 1.34
CA GLY A 289 10.14 1.24 0.07
C GLY A 289 9.49 0.33 -0.96
N GLN A 290 8.38 -0.33 -0.63
CA GLN A 290 7.54 -1.19 -1.49
C GLN A 290 8.27 -2.38 -2.16
N ILE A 291 9.40 -2.11 -2.83
CA ILE A 291 10.31 -3.13 -3.39
C ILE A 291 11.66 -2.92 -2.73
N MET A 292 11.96 -3.72 -1.71
CA MET A 292 13.17 -3.58 -0.92
C MET A 292 14.32 -4.37 -1.54
N LEU A 293 15.03 -3.75 -2.46
CA LEU A 293 16.35 -4.18 -2.89
C LEU A 293 17.37 -3.49 -1.95
N PRO A 294 18.02 -4.21 -1.02
CA PRO A 294 18.60 -3.63 0.20
C PRO A 294 19.50 -2.42 -0.01
N TRP A 295 20.25 -2.39 -1.11
CA TRP A 295 21.15 -1.27 -1.41
C TRP A 295 20.47 -0.23 -2.31
N VAL A 296 19.82 -0.66 -3.40
CA VAL A 296 19.19 0.24 -4.40
C VAL A 296 18.06 1.06 -3.78
N THR A 297 17.11 0.40 -3.11
CA THR A 297 15.93 1.08 -2.55
C THR A 297 16.32 2.07 -1.46
N ARG A 298 17.23 1.69 -0.56
CA ARG A 298 17.70 2.58 0.51
C ARG A 298 18.45 3.81 0.01
N GLN A 299 19.21 3.69 -1.07
CA GLN A 299 20.05 4.78 -1.58
C GLN A 299 19.35 5.69 -2.59
N LEU A 300 18.43 5.15 -3.40
CA LEU A 300 17.87 5.86 -4.55
C LEU A 300 16.36 6.17 -4.40
N VAL A 301 15.60 5.38 -3.65
CA VAL A 301 14.15 5.53 -3.56
C VAL A 301 13.73 6.22 -2.26
N LEU A 302 14.13 5.66 -1.13
CA LEU A 302 13.71 6.12 0.18
C LEU A 302 14.09 7.58 0.50
N PRO A 303 15.25 8.13 0.10
CA PRO A 303 15.58 9.54 0.34
C PRO A 303 14.62 10.52 -0.32
N GLY A 304 13.93 10.11 -1.40
CA GLY A 304 12.88 10.90 -2.04
C GLY A 304 11.52 10.85 -1.32
N MET A 305 11.34 9.90 -0.39
CA MET A 305 10.10 9.70 0.34
C MET A 305 10.11 10.35 1.73
N SER A 306 11.26 10.40 2.39
CA SER A 306 11.43 11.08 3.67
C SER A 306 12.82 11.72 3.76
N ALA A 307 12.87 13.04 3.89
CA ALA A 307 14.10 13.78 4.07
C ALA A 307 14.78 13.48 5.43
N GLN A 308 13.99 13.05 6.41
CA GLN A 308 14.46 12.69 7.74
C GLN A 308 14.98 11.24 7.84
N GLY A 309 14.75 10.43 6.79
CA GLY A 309 15.13 9.02 6.79
C GLY A 309 14.20 8.12 7.63
N TRP A 310 12.95 8.53 7.84
CA TRP A 310 11.95 7.76 8.60
C TRP A 310 11.09 6.93 7.64
N PHE A 311 11.43 5.67 7.48
CA PHE A 311 10.83 4.85 6.42
C PHE A 311 9.83 3.81 6.91
N GLU A 312 10.14 3.12 8.04
CA GLU A 312 9.30 2.07 8.61
C GLU A 312 9.75 1.76 10.03
N GLY A 313 8.80 1.62 10.96
CA GLY A 313 9.06 1.29 12.36
C GLY A 313 8.96 2.48 13.29
N LEU A 314 9.55 2.35 14.48
CA LEU A 314 9.48 3.34 15.55
C LEU A 314 10.74 4.22 15.55
N TYR A 315 10.52 5.53 15.59
CA TYR A 315 11.56 6.56 15.64
C TYR A 315 11.34 7.49 16.83
N THR A 316 12.40 8.13 17.28
CA THR A 316 12.34 9.23 18.25
C THR A 316 12.46 10.54 17.51
N THR A 317 11.51 11.44 17.72
CA THR A 317 11.50 12.80 17.14
C THR A 317 11.43 13.84 18.25
N GLN A 318 11.62 15.12 17.90
CA GLN A 318 11.43 16.21 18.86
C GLN A 318 10.00 16.30 19.39
N ALA A 319 9.01 15.94 18.57
CA ALA A 319 7.59 16.00 18.97
C ALA A 319 7.20 14.90 19.93
N GLY A 320 7.89 13.77 19.88
CA GLY A 320 7.64 12.51 20.58
C GLY A 320 7.96 11.30 19.70
N PRO A 321 7.60 10.08 20.11
CA PRO A 321 7.73 8.89 19.29
C PRO A 321 6.93 9.01 17.98
N LEU A 322 7.51 8.51 16.88
CA LEU A 322 6.87 8.41 15.57
C LEU A 322 6.86 6.95 15.12
N PHE A 323 5.70 6.42 14.79
CA PHE A 323 5.56 5.10 14.18
C PHE A 323 5.16 5.24 12.71
N VAL A 324 5.98 4.66 11.82
CA VAL A 324 5.75 4.67 10.37
C VAL A 324 5.37 3.26 9.94
N THR A 325 4.17 3.09 9.37
CA THR A 325 3.73 1.80 8.83
C THR A 325 4.19 1.60 7.39
N GLY A 326 4.43 0.35 7.00
CA GLY A 326 4.75 -0.01 5.60
C GLY A 326 3.55 -0.04 4.66
N GLY A 327 2.35 0.29 5.15
CA GLY A 327 1.14 0.40 4.35
C GLY A 327 0.63 -0.90 3.72
N ILE A 328 -0.48 -0.81 3.00
CA ILE A 328 -1.20 -1.96 2.45
C ILE A 328 -1.12 -2.04 0.93
N GLY A 329 -1.34 -0.93 0.23
CA GLY A 329 -1.46 -0.87 -1.22
C GLY A 329 -0.14 -0.85 -1.97
N THR A 330 -0.21 -0.52 -3.24
CA THR A 330 0.95 -0.36 -4.12
C THR A 330 0.78 0.88 -4.99
N ILE A 331 1.88 1.57 -5.27
CA ILE A 331 1.94 2.70 -6.19
C ILE A 331 2.97 2.46 -7.30
N GLY A 332 2.90 3.21 -8.39
CA GLY A 332 3.85 3.13 -9.50
C GLY A 332 3.84 1.78 -10.18
N LEU A 333 4.45 0.77 -9.57
CA LEU A 333 4.43 -0.62 -10.03
C LEU A 333 3.47 -1.45 -9.18
N PRO A 334 2.67 -2.36 -9.78
CA PRO A 334 1.75 -3.24 -9.04
C PRO A 334 2.50 -4.41 -8.37
N ALA A 335 3.53 -4.11 -7.61
CA ALA A 335 4.42 -5.12 -7.04
C ALA A 335 4.90 -4.71 -5.64
N ARG A 336 5.08 -5.70 -4.77
CA ARG A 336 5.83 -5.60 -3.51
C ARG A 336 6.88 -6.68 -3.46
N LEU A 337 8.03 -6.37 -2.86
CA LEU A 337 9.09 -7.35 -2.65
C LEU A 337 9.80 -7.09 -1.33
N ALA A 338 9.76 -8.08 -0.44
CA ALA A 338 10.31 -8.02 0.92
C ALA A 338 9.70 -6.93 1.82
N VAL A 339 8.52 -6.41 1.45
CA VAL A 339 7.71 -5.45 2.22
C VAL A 339 6.24 -5.88 2.13
N VAL A 340 5.87 -6.87 2.91
CA VAL A 340 4.52 -7.46 2.90
C VAL A 340 3.48 -6.46 3.41
N PRO A 341 2.33 -6.30 2.72
CA PRO A 341 1.20 -5.49 3.22
C PRO A 341 0.79 -5.88 4.63
N ARG A 342 0.55 -4.88 5.50
CA ARG A 342 0.22 -5.20 6.89
C ARG A 342 -0.69 -4.19 7.56
N ILE A 343 -1.43 -4.69 8.55
CA ILE A 343 -2.09 -3.92 9.59
C ILE A 343 -1.16 -3.95 10.81
N ASP A 344 -0.77 -2.78 11.33
CA ASP A 344 0.01 -2.69 12.56
C ASP A 344 -0.95 -2.46 13.74
N VAL A 345 -1.02 -3.40 14.66
CA VAL A 345 -1.80 -3.24 15.90
C VAL A 345 -0.89 -2.64 16.96
N LEU A 346 -1.18 -1.41 17.36
CA LEU A 346 -0.41 -0.66 18.36
C LEU A 346 -1.11 -0.79 19.71
N LEU A 347 -0.45 -1.41 20.68
CA LEU A 347 -0.86 -1.40 22.09
C LEU A 347 -0.10 -0.26 22.79
N LEU A 348 -0.82 0.81 23.11
CA LEU A 348 -0.30 2.01 23.76
C LEU A 348 -0.46 1.88 25.27
N GLU A 349 0.65 1.85 26.01
CA GLU A 349 0.69 1.65 27.46
C GLU A 349 1.79 2.48 28.15
#